data_58b8d8533ee5a3b091c53fef6348c3e9
#
_entry.id   58b8d8533ee5a3b091c53fef6348c3e9
#
_cell.length_a   1.000
_cell.length_b   1.000
_cell.length_c   1.000
_cell.angle_alpha   90.00
_cell.angle_beta   90.00
_cell.angle_gamma   90.00
#
_symmetry.space_group_name_H-M   'P 1'
#
loop_
_entity.id
_entity.type
_entity.pdbx_description
1 polymer ?
#
loop_
_entity_poly.entity_id
_entity_poly.type
_entity_poly.pdbx_seq_one_letter_code
_entity_poly.pdbx_strand_id
1 'polypeptide(L)'
;MRRPRGTRGEGRVGCIIWLIIVAFTGYMLYKFVPVKMASARFEDFMAEEAGFASIRGVREIERNILTKAKDLELPVTKDNLIITKSREKIKVEAHYEVVVDLFGGNYKYVWKFDPVIERPLFLV
;
A
#
# COMPACT_ATOMS: atom_id res chain seq x y z
N MET A 1 -45.15 -24.44 -7.34
CA MET A 1 -44.68 -23.74 -7.22
C MET A 1 -44.79 -22.74 -6.81
N ARG A 2 -44.83 -22.54 -6.47
CA ARG A 2 -44.83 -21.70 -6.11
C ARG A 2 -44.16 -20.92 -5.67
N ARG A 3 -44.23 -20.90 -4.97
CA ARG A 3 -43.32 -20.17 -4.59
C ARG A 3 -43.09 -18.99 -5.36
N PRO A 4 -43.40 -18.85 -6.44
CA PRO A 4 -43.01 -17.78 -7.29
C PRO A 4 -43.28 -16.42 -6.75
N ARG A 5 -44.35 -16.28 -6.01
CA ARG A 5 -44.68 -14.98 -5.51
C ARG A 5 -43.68 -14.42 -4.51
N GLY A 6 -43.43 -15.14 -3.46
CA GLY A 6 -42.44 -14.79 -2.48
C GLY A 6 -41.06 -14.69 -3.11
N THR A 7 -40.79 -15.64 -4.00
CA THR A 7 -39.51 -15.70 -4.70
C THR A 7 -39.30 -14.45 -5.54
N ARG A 8 -40.35 -13.96 -6.18
CA ARG A 8 -40.23 -12.73 -6.96
C ARG A 8 -39.82 -11.54 -6.11
N GLY A 9 -40.52 -11.34 -5.00
CA GLY A 9 -40.21 -10.23 -4.10
C GLY A 9 -38.83 -10.40 -3.55
N GLU A 10 -38.50 -11.61 -3.14
CA GLU A 10 -37.17 -11.91 -2.64
C GLU A 10 -36.12 -11.74 -3.71
N GLY A 11 -36.43 -12.11 -4.95
CA GLY A 11 -35.52 -11.95 -6.06
C GLY A 11 -35.17 -10.51 -6.33
N ARG A 12 -36.15 -9.62 -6.26
CA ARG A 12 -35.92 -8.20 -6.45
C ARG A 12 -35.05 -7.62 -5.34
N VAL A 13 -35.43 -7.94 -4.10
CA VAL A 13 -34.65 -7.49 -2.95
C VAL A 13 -33.25 -8.08 -3.01
N GLY A 14 -33.13 -9.36 -3.35
CA GLY A 14 -31.85 -10.01 -3.50
C GLY A 14 -30.99 -9.36 -4.57
N CYS A 15 -31.59 -9.00 -5.71
CA CYS A 15 -30.85 -8.31 -6.77
C CYS A 15 -30.37 -6.94 -6.33
N ILE A 16 -31.21 -6.21 -5.62
CA ILE A 16 -30.86 -4.88 -5.14
C ILE A 16 -29.71 -4.99 -4.13
N ILE A 17 -29.83 -5.93 -3.20
CA ILE A 17 -28.78 -6.16 -2.21
C ILE A 17 -27.49 -6.57 -2.90
N TRP A 18 -27.57 -7.46 -3.88
CA TRP A 18 -26.42 -7.89 -4.64
C TRP A 18 -25.73 -6.73 -5.36
N LEU A 19 -26.54 -5.86 -6.00
CA LEU A 19 -26.02 -4.68 -6.69
C LEU A 19 -25.34 -3.73 -5.71
N ILE A 20 -25.92 -3.55 -4.53
CA ILE A 20 -25.32 -2.70 -3.50
C ILE A 20 -23.99 -3.29 -3.07
N ILE A 21 -23.93 -4.61 -2.85
CA ILE A 21 -22.69 -5.27 -2.44
C ILE A 21 -21.62 -5.12 -3.51
N VAL A 22 -21.97 -5.34 -4.77
CA VAL A 22 -21.04 -5.22 -5.88
C VAL A 22 -20.55 -3.78 -6.02
N ALA A 23 -21.46 -2.83 -5.93
CA ALA A 23 -21.10 -1.41 -6.02
C ALA A 23 -20.20 -1.00 -4.87
N PHE A 24 -20.52 -1.43 -3.66
CA PHE A 24 -19.72 -1.14 -2.48
C PHE A 24 -18.31 -1.76 -2.62
N THR A 25 -18.25 -3.02 -3.05
CA THR A 25 -16.98 -3.70 -3.25
C THR A 25 -16.13 -2.98 -4.29
N GLY A 26 -16.75 -2.61 -5.42
CA GLY A 26 -16.06 -1.86 -6.46
C GLY A 26 -15.53 -0.53 -5.97
N TYR A 27 -16.34 0.17 -5.18
CA TYR A 27 -15.93 1.45 -4.61
C TYR A 27 -14.75 1.27 -3.66
N MET A 28 -14.81 0.27 -2.80
CA MET A 28 -13.71 0.00 -1.87
C MET A 28 -12.43 -0.38 -2.60
N LEU A 29 -12.53 -1.22 -3.64
CA LEU A 29 -11.38 -1.57 -4.45
C LEU A 29 -10.80 -0.32 -5.13
N TYR A 30 -11.67 0.53 -5.65
CA TYR A 30 -11.24 1.77 -6.30
C TYR A 30 -10.43 2.65 -5.35
N LYS A 31 -10.81 2.68 -4.07
CA LYS A 31 -10.12 3.48 -3.08
C LYS A 31 -8.87 2.83 -2.52
N PHE A 32 -8.90 1.52 -2.32
CA PHE A 32 -7.80 0.83 -1.64
C PHE A 32 -6.74 0.28 -2.58
N VAL A 33 -7.13 -0.19 -3.76
CA VAL A 33 -6.18 -0.80 -4.69
C VAL A 33 -5.06 0.17 -5.11
N PRO A 34 -5.34 1.43 -5.48
CA PRO A 34 -4.25 2.35 -5.82
C PRO A 34 -3.26 2.55 -4.69
N VAL A 35 -3.75 2.63 -3.46
CA VAL A 35 -2.88 2.78 -2.28
C VAL A 35 -2.01 1.55 -2.12
N LYS A 36 -2.60 0.37 -2.23
CA LYS A 36 -1.85 -0.87 -2.10
C LYS A 36 -0.82 -1.02 -3.21
N MET A 37 -1.18 -0.66 -4.44
CA MET A 37 -0.24 -0.71 -5.57
C MET A 37 0.91 0.26 -5.37
N ALA A 38 0.64 1.47 -4.91
CA ALA A 38 1.69 2.44 -4.65
C ALA A 38 2.63 1.94 -3.56
N SER A 39 2.07 1.35 -2.50
CA SER A 39 2.86 0.79 -1.42
C SER A 39 3.73 -0.37 -1.90
N ALA A 40 3.17 -1.25 -2.75
CA ALA A 40 3.92 -2.36 -3.30
C ALA A 40 5.07 -1.88 -4.19
N ARG A 41 4.83 -0.87 -5.01
CA ARG A 41 5.87 -0.28 -5.84
C ARG A 41 6.96 0.37 -5.01
N PHE A 42 6.58 1.03 -3.94
CA PHE A 42 7.52 1.64 -3.02
C PHE A 42 8.40 0.58 -2.37
N GLU A 43 7.78 -0.50 -1.90
CA GLU A 43 8.50 -1.59 -1.27
C GLU A 43 9.48 -2.25 -2.26
N ASP A 44 9.04 -2.48 -3.50
CA ASP A 44 9.90 -3.03 -4.55
C ASP A 44 11.07 -2.10 -4.83
N PHE A 45 10.83 -0.79 -4.84
CA PHE A 45 11.89 0.18 -5.05
C PHE A 45 12.87 0.20 -3.87
N MET A 46 12.36 0.09 -2.65
CA MET A 46 13.21 -0.02 -1.47
C MET A 46 14.13 -1.24 -1.58
N ALA A 47 13.58 -2.37 -2.00
CA ALA A 47 14.34 -3.60 -2.16
C ALA A 47 15.42 -3.43 -3.25
N GLU A 48 15.07 -2.78 -4.34
CA GLU A 48 16.01 -2.52 -5.42
C GLU A 48 17.14 -1.61 -4.95
N GLU A 49 16.81 -0.51 -4.26
CA GLU A 49 17.83 0.40 -3.75
C GLU A 49 18.70 -0.26 -2.69
N ALA A 50 18.11 -1.10 -1.85
CA ALA A 50 18.86 -1.85 -0.86
C ALA A 50 19.85 -2.80 -1.53
N GLY A 51 19.49 -3.33 -2.69
CA GLY A 51 20.37 -4.20 -3.47
C GLY A 51 21.60 -3.49 -3.99
N PHE A 52 21.57 -2.16 -4.12
CA PHE A 52 22.72 -1.36 -4.55
C PHE A 52 23.52 -0.77 -3.39
N ALA A 53 23.26 -1.21 -2.17
CA ALA A 53 23.90 -0.62 -0.99
C ALA A 53 25.42 -0.83 -0.97
N SER A 54 25.92 -1.83 -1.68
CA SER A 54 27.37 -2.06 -1.75
C SER A 54 28.09 -1.02 -2.61
N ILE A 55 27.36 -0.37 -3.53
CA ILE A 55 27.96 0.61 -4.43
C ILE A 55 27.42 2.02 -4.22
N ARG A 56 26.32 2.16 -3.47
CA ARG A 56 25.74 3.46 -3.18
C ARG A 56 25.78 3.75 -1.68
N GLY A 57 26.00 4.99 -1.34
CA GLY A 57 25.99 5.40 0.06
C GLY A 57 24.57 5.43 0.63
N VAL A 58 24.48 5.34 1.95
CA VAL A 58 23.19 5.37 2.65
C VAL A 58 22.40 6.63 2.33
N ARG A 59 23.09 7.78 2.26
CA ARG A 59 22.43 9.05 1.96
C ARG A 59 21.80 9.06 0.57
N GLU A 60 22.49 8.48 -0.40
CA GLU A 60 21.98 8.40 -1.77
C GLU A 60 20.77 7.49 -1.82
N ILE A 61 20.84 6.35 -1.16
CA ILE A 61 19.71 5.42 -1.08
C ILE A 61 18.51 6.09 -0.42
N GLU A 62 18.75 6.78 0.70
CA GLU A 62 17.70 7.48 1.41
C GLU A 62 17.03 8.52 0.52
N ARG A 63 17.84 9.33 -0.15
CA ARG A 63 17.32 10.36 -1.05
C ARG A 63 16.49 9.76 -2.17
N ASN A 64 16.98 8.69 -2.79
CA ASN A 64 16.28 8.02 -3.87
C ASN A 64 14.95 7.45 -3.41
N ILE A 65 14.92 6.84 -2.24
CA ILE A 65 13.71 6.27 -1.67
C ILE A 65 12.70 7.38 -1.35
N LEU A 66 13.16 8.47 -0.76
CA LEU A 66 12.26 9.58 -0.44
C LEU A 66 11.69 10.23 -1.70
N THR A 67 12.49 10.34 -2.76
CA THR A 67 12.05 10.85 -4.04
C THR A 67 10.97 9.96 -4.63
N LYS A 68 11.18 8.65 -4.57
CA LYS A 68 10.20 7.69 -5.06
C LYS A 68 8.90 7.76 -4.27
N ALA A 69 9.00 7.89 -2.95
CA ALA A 69 7.83 8.03 -2.11
C ALA A 69 7.02 9.27 -2.50
N LYS A 70 7.70 10.34 -2.80
CA LYS A 70 7.05 11.58 -3.24
C LYS A 70 6.36 11.37 -4.59
N ASP A 71 7.01 10.67 -5.52
CA ASP A 71 6.43 10.36 -6.82
C ASP A 71 5.18 9.50 -6.70
N LEU A 72 5.17 8.61 -5.72
CA LEU A 72 4.03 7.73 -5.46
C LEU A 72 3.00 8.38 -4.54
N GLU A 73 3.25 9.62 -4.14
CA GLU A 73 2.37 10.38 -3.24
C GLU A 73 2.18 9.69 -1.89
N LEU A 74 3.24 9.04 -1.40
CA LEU A 74 3.23 8.41 -0.09
C LEU A 74 3.81 9.37 0.96
N PRO A 75 3.23 9.43 2.16
CA PRO A 75 3.67 10.36 3.20
C PRO A 75 4.89 9.82 3.97
N VAL A 76 5.99 9.63 3.27
CA VAL A 76 7.23 9.13 3.86
C VAL A 76 8.24 10.27 3.93
N THR A 77 8.78 10.50 5.10
CA THR A 77 9.79 11.52 5.34
C THR A 77 11.04 10.88 5.94
N LYS A 78 12.08 11.67 6.14
CA LYS A 78 13.30 11.16 6.77
C LYS A 78 13.04 10.59 8.16
N ASP A 79 12.07 11.15 8.87
CA ASP A 79 11.72 10.67 10.21
C ASP A 79 11.07 9.30 10.18
N ASN A 80 10.42 8.99 9.06
CA ASN A 80 9.70 7.73 8.89
C ASN A 80 10.55 6.64 8.24
N LEU A 81 11.71 7.00 7.74
CA LEU A 81 12.59 6.09 7.02
C LEU A 81 13.83 5.80 7.86
N ILE A 82 14.07 4.53 8.14
CA ILE A 82 15.21 4.09 8.93
C ILE A 82 16.04 3.16 8.07
N ILE A 83 17.29 3.52 7.85
CA ILE A 83 18.24 2.71 7.09
C ILE A 83 19.37 2.32 8.02
N THR A 84 19.54 1.03 8.23
CA THR A 84 20.61 0.50 9.05
C THR A 84 21.54 -0.34 8.17
N LYS A 85 22.75 0.09 8.06
CA LYS A 85 23.75 -0.62 7.25
C LYS A 85 24.80 -1.23 8.16
N SER A 86 24.97 -2.54 8.05
CA SER A 86 26.03 -3.26 8.77
C SER A 86 27.03 -3.78 7.75
N ARG A 87 28.01 -4.50 8.21
CA ARG A 87 29.04 -5.06 7.30
C ARG A 87 28.47 -6.14 6.39
N GLU A 88 27.46 -6.84 6.86
CA GLU A 88 26.92 -8.01 6.17
C GLU A 88 25.61 -7.73 5.44
N LYS A 89 24.85 -6.77 5.91
CA LYS A 89 23.52 -6.53 5.34
C LYS A 89 23.09 -5.08 5.54
N ILE A 90 22.09 -4.71 4.76
CA ILE A 90 21.43 -3.44 4.93
C ILE A 90 19.96 -3.71 5.24
N LYS A 91 19.43 -2.96 6.17
CA LYS A 91 18.02 -3.02 6.55
C LYS A 91 17.40 -1.67 6.31
N VAL A 92 16.33 -1.65 5.53
CA VAL A 92 15.59 -0.43 5.23
C VAL A 92 14.18 -0.60 5.76
N GLU A 93 13.79 0.29 6.65
CA GLU A 93 12.45 0.29 7.23
C GLU A 93 11.76 1.61 6.92
N ALA A 94 10.51 1.54 6.55
CA ALA A 94 9.69 2.73 6.39
C ALA A 94 8.40 2.52 7.18
N HIS A 95 8.03 3.54 7.94
CA HIS A 95 6.82 3.51 8.76
C HIS A 95 5.97 4.69 8.36
N TYR A 96 4.84 4.43 7.73
CA TYR A 96 3.99 5.51 7.28
C TYR A 96 2.52 5.10 7.32
N GLU A 97 1.65 6.09 7.31
CA GLU A 97 0.22 5.90 7.33
C GLU A 97 -0.38 6.61 6.14
N VAL A 98 -1.30 5.94 5.46
CA VAL A 98 -2.03 6.53 4.35
C VAL A 98 -3.47 6.69 4.78
N VAL A 99 -3.99 7.91 4.68
CA VAL A 99 -5.39 8.17 4.99
C VAL A 99 -6.19 7.99 3.72
N VAL A 100 -7.14 7.05 3.76
CA VAL A 100 -8.04 6.79 2.65
C VAL A 100 -9.37 7.46 2.97
N ASP A 101 -9.75 8.43 2.16
CA ASP A 101 -11.03 9.12 2.32
C ASP A 101 -12.13 8.28 1.68
N LEU A 102 -13.15 7.98 2.46
CA LEU A 102 -14.30 7.22 2.01
C LEU A 102 -15.54 8.09 2.09
N PHE A 103 -16.48 7.86 1.17
CA PHE A 103 -17.77 8.55 1.16
C PHE A 103 -17.62 10.07 1.15
N GLY A 104 -16.74 10.57 0.27
CA GLY A 104 -16.56 12.01 0.14
C GLY A 104 -15.88 12.67 1.32
N GLY A 105 -15.12 11.91 2.10
CA GLY A 105 -14.41 12.43 3.26
C GLY A 105 -15.18 12.28 4.55
N ASN A 106 -16.38 11.70 4.51
CA ASN A 106 -17.18 11.48 5.72
C ASN A 106 -16.55 10.42 6.62
N TYR A 107 -15.79 9.52 6.05
CA TYR A 107 -15.09 8.50 6.80
C TYR A 107 -13.65 8.44 6.31
N LYS A 108 -12.72 8.43 7.25
CA LYS A 108 -11.30 8.34 6.92
C LYS A 108 -10.74 7.08 7.54
N TYR A 109 -10.13 6.26 6.71
CA TYR A 109 -9.45 5.05 7.15
C TYR A 109 -7.95 5.30 7.14
N VAL A 110 -7.31 5.09 8.28
CA VAL A 110 -5.86 5.22 8.40
C VAL A 110 -5.26 3.84 8.20
N TRP A 111 -4.49 3.70 7.15
CA TRP A 111 -3.85 2.43 6.80
C TRP A 111 -2.36 2.54 7.06
N LYS A 112 -1.89 1.74 8.00
CA LYS A 112 -0.47 1.75 8.39
C LYS A 112 0.31 0.76 7.55
N PHE A 113 1.47 1.20 7.09
CA PHE A 113 2.40 0.37 6.35
C PHE A 113 3.74 0.42 7.04
N ASP A 114 4.31 -0.74 7.29
CA ASP A 114 5.61 -0.86 7.94
C ASP A 114 6.52 -1.79 7.15
N PRO A 115 6.82 -1.48 5.87
CA PRO A 115 7.67 -2.35 5.09
C PRO A 115 9.08 -2.41 5.64
N VAL A 116 9.63 -3.60 5.69
CA VAL A 116 11.00 -3.84 6.15
C VAL A 116 11.69 -4.67 5.09
N ILE A 117 12.82 -4.15 4.59
CA ILE A 117 13.61 -4.83 3.57
C ILE A 117 14.99 -5.10 4.15
N GLU A 118 15.42 -6.34 4.08
CA GLU A 118 16.79 -6.71 4.43
C GLU A 118 17.45 -7.34 3.21
N ARG A 119 18.61 -6.85 2.89
CA ARG A 119 19.38 -7.37 1.75
C ARG A 119 20.81 -7.61 2.19
N PRO A 120 21.40 -8.74 1.78
CA PRO A 120 22.80 -8.98 2.08
C PRO A 120 23.68 -8.04 1.27
N LEU A 121 24.76 -7.62 1.86
CA LEU A 121 25.77 -6.83 1.16
C LEU A 121 26.84 -7.77 0.62
N PHE A 122 27.03 -7.74 -0.68
CA PHE A 122 28.07 -8.54 -1.30
C PHE A 122 29.33 -7.69 -1.36
N LEU A 123 30.22 -7.97 -0.46
CA LEU A 123 31.53 -7.35 -0.46
C LEU A 123 32.46 -8.21 -1.28
N VAL A 124 32.87 -7.67 -2.37
CA VAL A 124 33.80 -8.36 -3.26
C VAL A 124 35.22 -7.92 -2.99
#